data_3b0da72cf312d0783c0a2b3fd2bd7419
#
_entry.id   3b0da72cf312d0783c0a2b3fd2bd7419
#
_cell.length_a   1.000
_cell.length_b   1.000
_cell.length_c   1.000
_cell.angle_alpha   90.00
_cell.angle_beta   90.00
_cell.angle_gamma   90.00
#
_symmetry.space_group_name_H-M   'P 1'
#
loop_
_entity.id
_entity.type
_entity.pdbx_description
1 polymer ?
#
loop_
_entity_poly.entity_id
_entity_poly.type
_entity_poly.pdbx_seq_one_letter_code
_entity_poly.pdbx_strand_id
1 'polypeptide(L)'
;MADFVSDFWSYYVIVLTILSLLFCLFVLIANSRRPAPTPDNTTGHVWDGDLREMNNPMPRWWMGLFLITVAFALAYLYLYPGLGTYPGALQWTQTGQFEKEVARGNEQAAPIYAAFKDKTIPELAQNGQAVAIGDR
;
A
#
# COMPACT_ATOMS: atom_id res chain seq x y z
N MET A 1 -12.84 2.48 6.65
CA MET A 1 -13.39 1.74 5.49
C MET A 1 -13.53 2.71 4.34
N ALA A 2 -13.34 2.27 3.11
CA ALA A 2 -13.66 3.09 1.96
C ALA A 2 -15.20 3.19 1.87
N ASP A 3 -15.73 4.39 1.98
CA ASP A 3 -17.16 4.65 1.84
C ASP A 3 -17.50 4.80 0.36
N PHE A 4 -17.94 3.69 -0.25
CA PHE A 4 -18.45 3.71 -1.61
C PHE A 4 -19.90 4.17 -1.61
N VAL A 5 -20.26 5.05 -2.54
CA VAL A 5 -21.64 5.56 -2.73
C VAL A 5 -22.62 4.42 -3.08
N SER A 6 -22.12 3.33 -3.67
CA SER A 6 -22.89 2.12 -3.95
C SER A 6 -21.98 0.90 -4.04
N ASP A 7 -22.56 -0.29 -3.85
CA ASP A 7 -21.85 -1.58 -3.98
C ASP A 7 -21.25 -1.80 -5.37
N PHE A 8 -21.81 -1.17 -6.40
CA PHE A 8 -21.29 -1.20 -7.77
C PHE A 8 -19.81 -0.80 -7.81
N TRP A 9 -19.43 0.28 -7.14
CA TRP A 9 -18.05 0.78 -7.14
C TRP A 9 -17.11 -0.15 -6.39
N SER A 10 -17.59 -0.78 -5.33
CA SER A 10 -16.81 -1.81 -4.62
C SER A 10 -16.49 -2.99 -5.54
N TYR A 11 -17.51 -3.55 -6.22
CA TYR A 11 -17.30 -4.64 -7.17
C TYR A 11 -16.45 -4.23 -8.37
N TYR A 12 -16.63 -3.01 -8.88
CA TYR A 12 -15.81 -2.48 -9.96
C TYR A 12 -14.32 -2.50 -9.61
N VAL A 13 -13.94 -2.01 -8.41
CA VAL A 13 -12.56 -2.02 -7.93
C VAL A 13 -12.04 -3.46 -7.77
N ILE A 14 -12.83 -4.35 -7.16
CA ILE A 14 -12.44 -5.75 -6.95
C ILE A 14 -12.16 -6.44 -8.28
N VAL A 15 -13.11 -6.37 -9.21
CA VAL A 15 -13.01 -7.05 -10.52
C VAL A 15 -11.81 -6.50 -11.31
N LEU A 16 -11.68 -5.18 -11.38
CA LEU A 16 -10.59 -4.55 -12.11
C LEU A 16 -9.21 -4.92 -11.53
N THR A 17 -9.08 -4.93 -10.21
CA THR A 17 -7.84 -5.30 -9.52
C THR A 17 -7.48 -6.76 -9.79
N ILE A 18 -8.43 -7.68 -9.64
CA ILE A 18 -8.20 -9.11 -9.89
C ILE A 18 -7.83 -9.36 -11.36
N LEU A 19 -8.57 -8.75 -12.29
CA LEU A 19 -8.28 -8.87 -13.72
C LEU A 19 -6.90 -8.33 -14.07
N SER A 20 -6.49 -7.20 -13.48
CA SER A 20 -5.16 -6.63 -13.70
C SER A 20 -4.05 -7.55 -13.21
N LEU A 21 -4.19 -8.15 -12.02
CA LEU A 21 -3.23 -9.12 -11.49
C LEU A 21 -3.14 -10.38 -12.36
N LEU A 22 -4.29 -10.92 -12.78
CA LEU A 22 -4.34 -12.08 -13.66
C LEU A 22 -3.73 -11.77 -15.04
N PHE A 23 -3.99 -10.59 -15.58
CA PHE A 23 -3.40 -10.13 -16.83
C PHE A 23 -1.88 -9.99 -16.72
N CYS A 24 -1.36 -9.41 -15.62
CA CYS A 24 0.09 -9.34 -15.38
C CYS A 24 0.73 -10.73 -15.32
N LEU A 25 0.12 -11.68 -14.61
CA LEU A 25 0.59 -13.06 -14.56
C LEU A 25 0.54 -13.74 -15.94
N PHE A 26 -0.56 -13.55 -16.68
CA PHE A 26 -0.69 -14.05 -18.04
C PHE A 26 0.43 -13.55 -18.95
N VAL A 27 0.69 -12.22 -18.95
CA VAL A 27 1.75 -11.62 -19.76
C VAL A 27 3.12 -12.17 -19.34
N LEU A 28 3.38 -12.32 -18.04
CA LEU A 28 4.62 -12.91 -17.55
C LEU A 28 4.81 -14.35 -18.08
N ILE A 29 3.79 -15.20 -17.94
CA ILE A 29 3.84 -16.59 -18.39
C ILE A 29 3.98 -16.67 -19.91
N ALA A 30 3.23 -15.86 -20.66
CA ALA A 30 3.29 -15.81 -22.11
C ALA A 30 4.69 -15.42 -22.60
N ASN A 31 5.31 -14.40 -22.00
CA ASN A 31 6.66 -13.96 -22.37
C ASN A 31 7.77 -14.88 -21.84
N SER A 32 7.52 -15.70 -20.83
CA SER A 32 8.49 -16.71 -20.37
C SER A 32 8.60 -17.90 -21.31
N ARG A 33 7.57 -18.15 -22.12
CA ARG A 33 7.56 -19.22 -23.13
C ARG A 33 8.24 -18.70 -24.39
N ARG A 34 9.39 -19.30 -24.72
CA ARG A 34 10.12 -18.91 -25.92
C ARG A 34 9.52 -19.56 -27.16
N PRO A 35 9.46 -18.84 -28.29
CA PRO A 35 9.34 -19.48 -29.59
C PRO A 35 10.57 -20.37 -29.87
N ALA A 36 10.39 -21.38 -30.73
CA ALA A 36 11.52 -22.21 -31.17
C ALA A 36 12.61 -21.32 -31.79
N PRO A 37 13.88 -21.48 -31.39
CA PRO A 37 14.94 -20.68 -31.97
C PRO A 37 15.07 -20.93 -33.47
N THR A 38 15.20 -19.86 -34.24
CA THR A 38 15.64 -19.92 -35.64
C THR A 38 17.12 -20.27 -35.70
N PRO A 39 17.66 -20.75 -36.86
CA PRO A 39 19.08 -21.08 -36.98
C PRO A 39 20.05 -19.95 -36.61
N ASP A 40 19.60 -18.70 -36.76
CA ASP A 40 20.34 -17.46 -36.41
C ASP A 40 20.00 -16.91 -35.05
N ASN A 41 19.25 -17.65 -34.21
CA ASN A 41 18.79 -17.25 -32.87
C ASN A 41 17.97 -15.96 -32.86
N THR A 42 17.19 -15.71 -33.89
CA THR A 42 16.26 -14.56 -33.96
C THR A 42 14.84 -15.00 -33.72
N THR A 43 13.94 -14.05 -33.45
CA THR A 43 12.48 -14.27 -33.32
C THR A 43 11.79 -14.48 -34.67
N GLY A 44 12.51 -14.19 -35.76
CA GLY A 44 11.97 -14.19 -37.13
C GLY A 44 11.33 -12.86 -37.55
N HIS A 45 11.18 -11.89 -36.63
CA HIS A 45 10.72 -10.55 -36.97
C HIS A 45 11.85 -9.72 -37.53
N VAL A 46 11.55 -8.98 -38.61
CA VAL A 46 12.47 -8.05 -39.27
C VAL A 46 11.84 -6.67 -39.29
N TRP A 47 12.58 -5.68 -38.77
CA TRP A 47 12.20 -4.28 -38.72
C TRP A 47 13.07 -3.49 -39.72
N ASP A 48 12.49 -2.47 -40.37
CA ASP A 48 13.21 -1.63 -41.34
C ASP A 48 14.01 -2.39 -42.43
N GLY A 49 13.66 -3.66 -42.70
CA GLY A 49 14.27 -4.46 -43.74
C GLY A 49 15.52 -5.25 -43.34
N ASP A 50 16.24 -4.84 -42.31
CA ASP A 50 17.51 -5.47 -41.91
C ASP A 50 17.69 -5.68 -40.41
N LEU A 51 16.96 -4.94 -39.57
CA LEU A 51 17.04 -5.04 -38.12
C LEU A 51 16.31 -6.32 -37.62
N ARG A 52 17.06 -7.26 -37.06
CA ARG A 52 16.50 -8.51 -36.54
C ARG A 52 16.49 -8.55 -35.03
N GLU A 53 15.37 -9.02 -34.49
CA GLU A 53 15.19 -9.20 -33.07
C GLU A 53 15.79 -10.52 -32.59
N MET A 54 16.70 -10.45 -31.60
CA MET A 54 17.34 -11.61 -31.01
C MET A 54 16.41 -12.34 -30.04
N ASN A 55 16.37 -13.68 -30.11
CA ASN A 55 15.57 -14.53 -29.22
C ASN A 55 16.28 -14.76 -27.88
N ASN A 56 16.56 -13.69 -27.12
CA ASN A 56 17.21 -13.76 -25.84
C ASN A 56 16.21 -14.11 -24.71
N PRO A 57 16.62 -14.92 -23.72
CA PRO A 57 15.75 -15.24 -22.59
C PRO A 57 15.55 -14.03 -21.69
N MET A 58 14.36 -13.95 -21.09
CA MET A 58 14.14 -13.05 -19.97
C MET A 58 15.06 -13.45 -18.79
N PRO A 59 15.78 -12.49 -18.17
CA PRO A 59 16.63 -12.78 -17.03
C PRO A 59 15.85 -13.43 -15.89
N ARG A 60 16.39 -14.51 -15.30
CA ARG A 60 15.69 -15.25 -14.23
C ARG A 60 15.44 -14.40 -12.99
N TRP A 61 16.38 -13.50 -12.67
CA TRP A 61 16.22 -12.60 -11.53
C TRP A 61 15.06 -11.63 -11.72
N TRP A 62 14.81 -11.17 -12.95
CA TRP A 62 13.71 -10.26 -13.24
C TRP A 62 12.35 -10.96 -13.11
N MET A 63 12.25 -12.18 -13.62
CA MET A 63 11.06 -13.00 -13.41
C MET A 63 10.79 -13.25 -11.91
N GLY A 64 11.86 -13.55 -11.15
CA GLY A 64 11.77 -13.70 -9.69
C GLY A 64 11.29 -12.42 -9.00
N LEU A 65 11.86 -11.27 -9.35
CA LEU A 65 11.45 -9.97 -8.82
C LEU A 65 9.97 -9.70 -9.13
N PHE A 66 9.51 -9.95 -10.34
CA PHE A 66 8.11 -9.76 -10.71
C PHE A 66 7.17 -10.66 -9.90
N LEU A 67 7.51 -11.92 -9.70
CA LEU A 67 6.73 -12.84 -8.87
C LEU A 67 6.66 -12.40 -7.41
N ILE A 68 7.77 -11.86 -6.88
CA ILE A 68 7.80 -11.28 -5.53
C ILE A 68 6.86 -10.08 -5.42
N THR A 69 6.82 -9.20 -6.42
CA THR A 69 5.88 -8.05 -6.40
C THR A 69 4.42 -8.50 -6.46
N VAL A 70 4.10 -9.54 -7.24
CA VAL A 70 2.75 -10.11 -7.26
C VAL A 70 2.40 -10.75 -5.92
N ALA A 71 3.30 -11.53 -5.33
CA ALA A 71 3.10 -12.13 -4.00
C ALA A 71 2.91 -11.04 -2.92
N PHE A 72 3.70 -9.98 -2.97
CA PHE A 72 3.55 -8.82 -2.10
C PHE A 72 2.18 -8.14 -2.28
N ALA A 73 1.74 -7.92 -3.52
CA ALA A 73 0.44 -7.32 -3.80
C ALA A 73 -0.72 -8.15 -3.22
N LEU A 74 -0.68 -9.47 -3.40
CA LEU A 74 -1.69 -10.38 -2.83
C LEU A 74 -1.68 -10.35 -1.29
N ALA A 75 -0.49 -10.40 -0.68
CA ALA A 75 -0.34 -10.32 0.78
C ALA A 75 -0.85 -8.97 1.30
N TYR A 76 -0.52 -7.87 0.63
CA TYR A 76 -0.97 -6.53 1.00
C TYR A 76 -2.50 -6.41 0.93
N LEU A 77 -3.13 -6.85 -0.18
CA LEU A 77 -4.58 -6.79 -0.35
C LEU A 77 -5.34 -7.70 0.63
N TYR A 78 -4.70 -8.76 1.11
CA TYR A 78 -5.26 -9.60 2.16
C TYR A 78 -5.15 -8.95 3.54
N LEU A 79 -4.02 -8.35 3.88
CA LEU A 79 -3.75 -7.80 5.21
C LEU A 79 -4.37 -6.41 5.41
N TYR A 80 -4.32 -5.55 4.41
CA TYR A 80 -4.73 -4.15 4.50
C TYR A 80 -5.99 -3.86 3.68
N PRO A 81 -6.75 -2.83 4.03
CA PRO A 81 -7.88 -2.39 3.22
C PRO A 81 -7.36 -1.85 1.87
N GLY A 82 -7.94 -2.32 0.78
CA GLY A 82 -7.54 -1.92 -0.58
C GLY A 82 -8.36 -2.64 -1.66
N LEU A 83 -9.14 -3.64 -1.25
CA LEU A 83 -9.98 -4.44 -2.15
C LEU A 83 -11.46 -4.13 -1.90
N GLY A 84 -11.97 -3.08 -2.51
CA GLY A 84 -13.37 -2.65 -2.36
C GLY A 84 -13.72 -2.32 -0.91
N THR A 85 -14.80 -2.89 -0.40
CA THR A 85 -15.26 -2.72 1.00
C THR A 85 -14.56 -3.67 1.98
N TYR A 86 -13.68 -4.54 1.52
CA TYR A 86 -12.94 -5.46 2.39
C TYR A 86 -12.01 -4.71 3.35
N PRO A 87 -12.15 -4.89 4.69
CA PRO A 87 -11.39 -4.11 5.68
C PRO A 87 -9.94 -4.57 5.87
N GLY A 88 -9.53 -5.65 5.22
CA GLY A 88 -8.26 -6.32 5.46
C GLY A 88 -8.25 -7.15 6.76
N ALA A 89 -7.39 -8.18 6.82
CA ALA A 89 -7.27 -9.04 7.99
C ALA A 89 -6.81 -8.29 9.25
N LEU A 90 -5.99 -7.23 9.08
CA LEU A 90 -5.50 -6.39 10.17
C LEU A 90 -6.50 -5.31 10.59
N GLN A 91 -7.57 -5.07 9.81
CA GLN A 91 -8.56 -4.02 10.03
C GLN A 91 -7.93 -2.63 10.29
N TRP A 92 -6.75 -2.43 9.72
CA TRP A 92 -5.99 -1.21 9.90
C TRP A 92 -6.59 -0.08 9.07
N THR A 93 -6.79 1.08 9.69
CA THR A 93 -7.17 2.31 8.99
C THR A 93 -6.32 3.47 9.53
N GLN A 94 -6.04 4.46 8.68
CA GLN A 94 -5.32 5.65 9.07
C GLN A 94 -6.07 6.43 10.18
N THR A 95 -7.39 6.52 10.06
CA THR A 95 -8.24 7.16 11.08
C THR A 95 -8.17 6.42 12.41
N GLY A 96 -8.29 5.08 12.39
CA GLY A 96 -8.20 4.27 13.61
C GLY A 96 -6.82 4.30 14.26
N GLN A 97 -5.75 4.44 13.48
CA GLN A 97 -4.41 4.67 14.03
C GLN A 97 -4.32 6.04 14.70
N PHE A 98 -4.78 7.09 14.01
CA PHE A 98 -4.81 8.45 14.56
C PHE A 98 -5.61 8.52 15.87
N GLU A 99 -6.81 7.93 15.92
CA GLU A 99 -7.62 7.88 17.14
C GLU A 99 -6.89 7.20 18.30
N LYS A 100 -6.18 6.09 18.03
CA LYS A 100 -5.37 5.41 19.05
C LYS A 100 -4.19 6.26 19.52
N GLU A 101 -3.54 6.98 18.62
CA GLU A 101 -2.43 7.87 18.95
C GLU A 101 -2.92 9.07 19.78
N VAL A 102 -4.05 9.68 19.41
CA VAL A 102 -4.68 10.76 20.19
C VAL A 102 -5.11 10.28 21.58
N ALA A 103 -5.75 9.10 21.66
CA ALA A 103 -6.13 8.54 22.96
C ALA A 103 -4.92 8.31 23.85
N ARG A 104 -3.83 7.73 23.30
CA ARG A 104 -2.58 7.52 24.04
C ARG A 104 -1.93 8.85 24.47
N GLY A 105 -1.93 9.86 23.57
CA GLY A 105 -1.45 11.20 23.89
C GLY A 105 -2.23 11.82 25.05
N ASN A 106 -3.56 11.71 25.01
CA ASN A 106 -4.43 12.21 26.06
C ASN A 106 -4.20 11.48 27.39
N GLU A 107 -4.05 10.15 27.38
CA GLU A 107 -3.72 9.38 28.59
C GLU A 107 -2.38 9.81 29.21
N GLN A 108 -1.37 10.09 28.41
CA GLN A 108 -0.08 10.58 28.87
C GLN A 108 -0.13 12.02 29.38
N ALA A 109 -0.94 12.87 28.77
CA ALA A 109 -1.13 14.27 29.14
C ALA A 109 -2.03 14.43 30.36
N ALA A 110 -3.03 13.56 30.55
CA ALA A 110 -4.01 13.65 31.62
C ALA A 110 -3.39 13.84 33.03
N PRO A 111 -2.37 13.07 33.49
CA PRO A 111 -1.79 13.25 34.80
C PRO A 111 -1.07 14.60 34.94
N ILE A 112 -0.49 15.12 33.84
CA ILE A 112 0.22 16.39 33.85
C ILE A 112 -0.76 17.55 34.04
N TYR A 113 -1.90 17.51 33.33
CA TYR A 113 -2.92 18.56 33.39
C TYR A 113 -3.90 18.42 34.57
N ALA A 114 -4.02 17.22 35.14
CA ALA A 114 -4.93 16.98 36.28
C ALA A 114 -4.67 17.94 37.46
N ALA A 115 -3.40 18.27 37.73
CA ALA A 115 -3.01 19.18 38.80
C ALA A 115 -3.41 20.65 38.57
N PHE A 116 -3.80 20.98 37.34
CA PHE A 116 -4.10 22.37 36.91
C PHE A 116 -5.57 22.57 36.52
N LYS A 117 -6.36 21.49 36.38
CA LYS A 117 -7.73 21.51 35.82
C LYS A 117 -8.69 22.39 36.61
N ASP A 118 -8.53 22.46 37.94
CA ASP A 118 -9.42 23.20 38.83
C ASP A 118 -8.90 24.59 39.21
N LYS A 119 -7.78 25.02 38.61
CA LYS A 119 -7.16 26.36 38.89
C LYS A 119 -7.67 27.38 37.89
N THR A 120 -7.86 28.60 38.40
CA THR A 120 -8.22 29.75 37.57
C THR A 120 -7.02 30.27 36.76
N ILE A 121 -7.28 30.95 35.64
CA ILE A 121 -6.22 31.54 34.80
C ILE A 121 -5.23 32.41 35.57
N PRO A 122 -5.65 33.31 36.49
CA PRO A 122 -4.73 34.10 37.29
C PRO A 122 -3.84 33.26 38.20
N GLU A 123 -4.35 32.18 38.78
CA GLU A 123 -3.59 31.25 39.61
C GLU A 123 -2.59 30.44 38.79
N LEU A 124 -2.95 30.04 37.56
CA LEU A 124 -2.06 29.36 36.62
C LEU A 124 -0.90 30.26 36.18
N ALA A 125 -1.16 31.56 35.95
CA ALA A 125 -0.14 32.54 35.55
C ALA A 125 0.91 32.77 36.65
N GLN A 126 0.57 32.56 37.92
CA GLN A 126 1.48 32.66 39.05
C GLN A 126 2.18 31.34 39.42
N ASN A 127 1.74 30.23 38.81
CA ASN A 127 2.29 28.92 39.07
C ASN A 127 3.46 28.62 38.11
N GLY A 128 4.68 28.63 38.63
CA GLY A 128 5.89 28.42 37.83
C GLY A 128 5.94 27.06 37.10
N GLN A 129 5.28 26.02 37.63
CA GLN A 129 5.18 24.72 36.91
C GLN A 129 4.21 24.79 35.73
N ALA A 130 3.08 25.48 35.90
CA ALA A 130 2.10 25.65 34.83
C ALA A 130 2.70 26.48 33.68
N VAL A 131 3.41 27.56 34.01
CA VAL A 131 4.13 28.41 33.03
C VAL A 131 5.18 27.60 32.28
N ALA A 132 6.03 26.83 32.99
CA ALA A 132 7.07 26.00 32.37
C ALA A 132 6.54 24.88 31.45
N ILE A 133 5.30 24.40 31.67
CA ILE A 133 4.64 23.42 30.78
C ILE A 133 4.08 24.11 29.54
N GLY A 134 3.55 25.34 29.69
CA GLY A 134 3.02 26.13 28.59
C GLY A 134 4.09 26.67 27.63
N ASP A 135 5.34 26.80 28.08
CA ASP A 135 6.48 27.26 27.28
C ASP A 135 7.14 26.17 26.41
N ARG A 136 6.67 24.90 26.48
CA ARG A 136 7.19 23.77 25.70
C ARG A 136 6.34 23.49 24.50
#